data_c5b98495de08cecd1e8c8bf1fcea0e62
#
_entry.id   c5b98495de08cecd1e8c8bf1fcea0e62
#
_cell.length_a   1.000
_cell.length_b   1.000
_cell.length_c   1.000
_cell.angle_alpha   90.00
_cell.angle_beta   90.00
_cell.angle_gamma   90.00
#
_symmetry.space_group_name_H-M   'P 1'
#
loop_
_entity.id
_entity.type
_entity.pdbx_description
1 polymer ?
#
loop_
_entity_poly.entity_id
_entity_poly.type
_entity_poly.pdbx_seq_one_letter_code
_entity_poly.pdbx_strand_id
1 'polypeptide(L)'
;MESFIIEGGRRLKGTITPQGAKNEALEVISATLLTADPVRIQNIPDILDVNNLIKLLAEMGVTVTRHGQGDYTFQAAALNLAYLDSVEFVRKCSSLRGSVLMIGPLLGRFHRATIAKPGGDKIGRRRLDTHFLGFKSLGAVFVKDPQRDTYQLRAEQLKGCYMLLDEASVTGTANVIMAAVKAQGTTTIYHAACEPYIP
;
A
#
# COMPACT_ATOMS: atom_id res chain seq x y z
N MET A 1 3.83 9.24 30.69
CA MET A 1 2.64 8.51 30.22
C MET A 1 1.57 9.54 29.98
N GLU A 2 1.05 9.63 28.77
CA GLU A 2 -0.11 10.46 28.48
C GLU A 2 -1.36 9.72 28.91
N SER A 3 -2.33 10.41 29.50
CA SER A 3 -3.59 9.83 29.93
C SER A 3 -4.76 10.71 29.52
N PHE A 4 -5.89 10.09 29.23
CA PHE A 4 -7.15 10.79 28.99
C PHE A 4 -7.97 10.75 30.27
N ILE A 5 -8.52 11.92 30.68
CA ILE A 5 -9.51 12.03 31.72
C ILE A 5 -10.85 12.28 31.05
N ILE A 6 -11.81 11.36 31.24
CA ILE A 6 -13.10 11.39 30.56
C ILE A 6 -14.19 11.55 31.63
N GLU A 7 -14.92 12.66 31.56
CA GLU A 7 -16.12 12.91 32.35
C GLU A 7 -17.37 12.64 31.51
N GLY A 8 -18.12 11.62 31.87
CA GLY A 8 -19.36 11.23 31.18
C GLY A 8 -20.60 12.04 31.66
N GLY A 9 -21.79 11.62 31.19
CA GLY A 9 -23.10 12.14 31.64
C GLY A 9 -23.55 13.44 30.96
N ARG A 10 -22.80 13.98 30.01
CA ARG A 10 -23.21 15.18 29.25
C ARG A 10 -23.90 14.81 27.94
N ARG A 11 -25.06 15.49 27.68
CA ARG A 11 -25.74 15.33 26.38
C ARG A 11 -24.93 16.03 25.28
N LEU A 12 -24.51 15.25 24.27
CA LEU A 12 -23.79 15.80 23.11
C LEU A 12 -24.80 16.33 22.08
N LYS A 13 -24.47 17.46 21.47
CA LYS A 13 -25.19 18.07 20.35
C LYS A 13 -24.20 18.76 19.43
N GLY A 14 -24.27 18.47 18.14
CA GLY A 14 -23.40 19.08 17.14
C GLY A 14 -23.42 18.31 15.83
N THR A 15 -22.66 18.79 14.86
CA THR A 15 -22.44 18.16 13.57
C THR A 15 -20.97 17.80 13.44
N ILE A 16 -20.67 16.58 13.03
CA ILE A 16 -19.32 16.12 12.71
C ILE A 16 -19.29 15.78 11.21
N THR A 17 -18.35 16.38 10.50
CA THR A 17 -18.07 16.01 9.11
C THR A 17 -16.84 15.10 9.09
N PRO A 18 -16.98 13.82 8.71
CA PRO A 18 -15.84 12.92 8.62
C PRO A 18 -14.94 13.32 7.45
N GLN A 19 -13.63 13.16 7.62
CA GLN A 19 -12.68 13.23 6.53
C GLN A 19 -12.52 11.84 5.88
N GLY A 20 -11.78 11.77 4.76
CA GLY A 20 -11.50 10.51 4.06
C GLY A 20 -10.86 9.45 4.95
N ALA A 21 -11.09 8.18 4.62
CA ALA A 21 -10.56 7.05 5.37
C ALA A 21 -9.04 6.87 5.13
N LYS A 22 -8.28 6.70 6.22
CA LYS A 22 -6.82 6.51 6.14
C LYS A 22 -6.43 5.29 5.30
N ASN A 23 -7.05 4.15 5.56
CA ASN A 23 -6.67 2.89 4.90
C ASN A 23 -7.01 2.93 3.42
N GLU A 24 -8.20 3.37 3.06
CA GLU A 24 -8.60 3.60 1.68
C GLU A 24 -7.61 4.53 0.95
N ALA A 25 -7.25 5.67 1.56
CA ALA A 25 -6.29 6.61 0.97
C ALA A 25 -4.94 5.95 0.69
N LEU A 26 -4.41 5.13 1.63
CA LEU A 26 -3.14 4.42 1.43
C LEU A 26 -3.22 3.42 0.25
N GLU A 27 -4.36 2.75 0.07
CA GLU A 27 -4.58 1.78 -0.99
C GLU A 27 -4.76 2.45 -2.35
N VAL A 28 -5.66 3.43 -2.46
CA VAL A 28 -5.91 4.10 -3.76
C VAL A 28 -4.71 4.95 -4.22
N ILE A 29 -3.97 5.57 -3.29
CA ILE A 29 -2.72 6.26 -3.62
C ILE A 29 -1.68 5.28 -4.15
N SER A 30 -1.52 4.11 -3.52
CA SER A 30 -0.60 3.07 -4.00
C SER A 30 -1.02 2.53 -5.37
N ALA A 31 -2.33 2.41 -5.64
CA ALA A 31 -2.86 1.95 -6.92
C ALA A 31 -2.51 2.90 -8.08
N THR A 32 -2.21 4.17 -7.83
CA THR A 32 -1.77 5.11 -8.90
C THR A 32 -0.48 4.68 -9.59
N LEU A 33 0.32 3.82 -8.94
CA LEU A 33 1.53 3.23 -9.53
C LEU A 33 1.23 2.28 -10.69
N LEU A 34 -0.02 1.79 -10.84
CA LEU A 34 -0.42 0.85 -11.90
C LEU A 34 -0.48 1.47 -13.29
N THR A 35 -0.55 2.80 -13.41
CA THR A 35 -0.62 3.52 -14.68
C THR A 35 0.43 4.62 -14.80
N ALA A 36 0.74 5.01 -16.04
CA ALA A 36 1.54 6.19 -16.34
C ALA A 36 0.69 7.46 -16.46
N ASP A 37 -0.62 7.29 -16.59
CA ASP A 37 -1.56 8.39 -16.76
C ASP A 37 -1.76 9.14 -15.42
N PRO A 38 -2.12 10.43 -15.49
CA PRO A 38 -2.44 11.20 -14.29
C PRO A 38 -3.75 10.69 -13.65
N VAL A 39 -3.72 10.44 -12.36
CA VAL A 39 -4.87 10.01 -11.55
C VAL A 39 -5.14 11.08 -10.49
N ARG A 40 -6.33 11.69 -10.53
CA ARG A 40 -6.75 12.67 -9.51
C ARG A 40 -7.57 11.97 -8.43
N ILE A 41 -7.18 12.19 -7.17
CA ILE A 41 -7.86 11.66 -5.98
C ILE A 41 -8.23 12.83 -5.08
N GLN A 42 -9.49 12.83 -4.63
CA GLN A 42 -10.05 13.85 -3.76
C GLN A 42 -10.39 13.27 -2.39
N ASN A 43 -10.59 14.14 -1.41
CA ASN A 43 -10.90 13.78 -0.03
C ASN A 43 -9.80 12.94 0.65
N ILE A 44 -8.55 13.13 0.25
CA ILE A 44 -7.39 12.51 0.92
C ILE A 44 -7.25 13.13 2.30
N PRO A 45 -7.26 12.32 3.40
CA PRO A 45 -7.15 12.84 4.76
C PRO A 45 -5.74 13.37 5.04
N ASP A 46 -5.66 14.46 5.79
CA ASP A 46 -4.39 15.04 6.23
C ASP A 46 -3.89 14.31 7.49
N ILE A 47 -3.30 13.15 7.29
CA ILE A 47 -2.81 12.23 8.31
C ILE A 47 -1.34 11.91 8.04
N LEU A 48 -0.53 11.77 9.09
CA LEU A 48 0.92 11.58 8.99
C LEU A 48 1.32 10.41 8.07
N ASP A 49 0.66 9.26 8.20
CA ASP A 49 0.95 8.07 7.38
C ASP A 49 0.69 8.33 5.90
N VAL A 50 -0.43 9.00 5.58
CA VAL A 50 -0.81 9.34 4.20
C VAL A 50 0.19 10.34 3.61
N ASN A 51 0.53 11.37 4.35
CA ASN A 51 1.52 12.36 3.93
C ASN A 51 2.91 11.75 3.72
N ASN A 52 3.30 10.78 4.56
CA ASN A 52 4.56 10.06 4.42
C ASN A 52 4.56 9.17 3.17
N LEU A 53 3.43 8.51 2.84
CA LEU A 53 3.31 7.74 1.60
C LEU A 53 3.42 8.66 0.38
N ILE A 54 2.73 9.80 0.37
CA ILE A 54 2.79 10.78 -0.72
C ILE A 54 4.24 11.26 -0.95
N LYS A 55 4.96 11.58 0.13
CA LYS A 55 6.39 11.96 0.04
C LYS A 55 7.24 10.83 -0.53
N LEU A 56 7.03 9.61 -0.07
CA LEU A 56 7.78 8.44 -0.55
C LEU A 56 7.55 8.20 -2.04
N LEU A 57 6.32 8.33 -2.52
CA LEU A 57 6.00 8.22 -3.95
C LEU A 57 6.67 9.33 -4.77
N ALA A 58 6.65 10.57 -4.29
CA ALA A 58 7.34 11.69 -4.96
C ALA A 58 8.84 11.43 -5.12
N GLU A 59 9.50 10.89 -4.09
CA GLU A 59 10.92 10.53 -4.14
C GLU A 59 11.21 9.35 -5.07
N MET A 60 10.23 8.46 -5.26
CA MET A 60 10.31 7.40 -6.27
C MET A 60 10.15 7.92 -7.70
N GLY A 61 9.85 9.21 -7.90
CA GLY A 61 9.67 9.83 -9.21
C GLY A 61 8.20 10.00 -9.65
N VAL A 62 7.23 9.78 -8.75
CA VAL A 62 5.84 10.13 -9.04
C VAL A 62 5.69 11.65 -9.00
N THR A 63 5.17 12.23 -10.08
CA THR A 63 4.79 13.65 -10.07
C THR A 63 3.51 13.81 -9.25
N VAL A 64 3.60 14.60 -8.17
CA VAL A 64 2.47 14.87 -7.27
C VAL A 64 2.08 16.34 -7.38
N THR A 65 0.87 16.61 -7.81
CA THR A 65 0.32 17.96 -7.92
C THR A 65 -0.81 18.12 -6.90
N ARG A 66 -0.66 19.07 -5.97
CA ARG A 66 -1.69 19.41 -4.98
C ARG A 66 -2.56 20.55 -5.53
N HIS A 67 -3.87 20.31 -5.61
CA HIS A 67 -4.85 21.31 -6.07
C HIS A 67 -5.54 22.05 -4.91
N GLY A 68 -5.57 21.43 -3.72
CA GLY A 68 -6.19 21.98 -2.52
C GLY A 68 -6.06 21.05 -1.35
N GLN A 69 -6.84 21.26 -0.31
CA GLN A 69 -6.87 20.38 0.84
C GLN A 69 -7.47 19.03 0.44
N GLY A 70 -6.70 17.96 0.59
CA GLY A 70 -7.13 16.60 0.25
C GLY A 70 -7.35 16.34 -1.25
N ASP A 71 -6.89 17.22 -2.15
CA ASP A 71 -7.07 17.09 -3.60
C ASP A 71 -5.72 17.05 -4.30
N TYR A 72 -5.38 15.90 -4.87
CA TYR A 72 -4.08 15.62 -5.48
C TYR A 72 -4.21 14.91 -6.81
N THR A 73 -3.28 15.19 -7.72
CA THR A 73 -3.05 14.38 -8.91
C THR A 73 -1.69 13.68 -8.77
N PHE A 74 -1.69 12.38 -9.03
CA PHE A 74 -0.50 11.53 -9.05
C PHE A 74 -0.25 11.06 -10.47
N GLN A 75 1.00 11.16 -10.93
CA GLN A 75 1.40 10.65 -12.24
C GLN A 75 2.70 9.86 -12.11
N ALA A 76 2.60 8.54 -12.29
CA ALA A 76 3.73 7.61 -12.18
C ALA A 76 4.31 7.28 -13.58
N ALA A 77 4.59 8.29 -14.41
CA ALA A 77 5.07 8.10 -15.77
C ALA A 77 6.51 7.56 -15.82
N ALA A 78 7.41 8.08 -14.97
CA ALA A 78 8.82 7.75 -14.98
C ALA A 78 9.33 7.51 -13.55
N LEU A 79 9.25 6.26 -13.08
CA LEU A 79 9.73 5.90 -11.75
C LEU A 79 11.23 5.62 -11.73
N ASN A 80 11.91 6.10 -10.69
CA ASN A 80 13.28 5.71 -10.40
C ASN A 80 13.30 4.36 -9.66
N LEU A 81 13.32 3.27 -10.41
CA LEU A 81 13.34 1.92 -9.83
C LEU A 81 14.62 1.60 -9.07
N ALA A 82 15.75 2.31 -9.33
CA ALA A 82 16.97 2.14 -8.57
C ALA A 82 16.81 2.67 -7.13
N TYR A 83 15.91 3.63 -6.90
CA TYR A 83 15.62 4.15 -5.57
C TYR A 83 15.09 3.07 -4.62
N LEU A 84 14.39 2.04 -5.14
CA LEU A 84 13.87 0.91 -4.36
C LEU A 84 14.98 0.11 -3.63
N ASP A 85 16.20 0.18 -4.13
CA ASP A 85 17.37 -0.49 -3.55
C ASP A 85 18.21 0.44 -2.64
N SER A 86 17.78 1.69 -2.45
CA SER A 86 18.50 2.65 -1.63
C SER A 86 18.28 2.42 -0.14
N VAL A 87 19.28 2.76 0.66
CA VAL A 87 19.19 2.75 2.14
C VAL A 87 18.07 3.69 2.62
N GLU A 88 17.87 4.80 1.91
CA GLU A 88 16.85 5.78 2.26
C GLU A 88 15.43 5.22 2.07
N PHE A 89 15.16 4.54 0.94
CA PHE A 89 13.90 3.85 0.71
C PHE A 89 13.61 2.83 1.81
N VAL A 90 14.58 1.97 2.12
CA VAL A 90 14.45 0.96 3.18
C VAL A 90 14.11 1.60 4.53
N ARG A 91 14.83 2.68 4.90
CA ARG A 91 14.59 3.42 6.14
C ARG A 91 13.18 4.00 6.21
N LYS A 92 12.70 4.59 5.12
CA LYS A 92 11.33 5.19 5.06
C LYS A 92 10.24 4.12 5.10
N CYS A 93 10.41 3.02 4.38
CA CYS A 93 9.49 1.88 4.46
C CYS A 93 9.45 1.30 5.88
N SER A 94 10.59 1.26 6.58
CA SER A 94 10.65 0.77 7.96
C SER A 94 9.96 1.68 8.98
N SER A 95 9.61 2.91 8.62
CA SER A 95 8.83 3.83 9.47
C SER A 95 7.35 3.91 9.07
N LEU A 96 6.97 3.35 7.92
CA LEU A 96 5.62 3.46 7.35
C LEU A 96 5.03 2.09 7.03
N ARG A 97 4.04 1.64 7.80
CA ARG A 97 3.36 0.36 7.53
C ARG A 97 2.70 0.32 6.15
N GLY A 98 2.08 1.42 5.72
CA GLY A 98 1.42 1.55 4.42
C GLY A 98 2.34 1.35 3.22
N SER A 99 3.67 1.41 3.40
CA SER A 99 4.64 1.17 2.32
C SER A 99 4.50 -0.22 1.69
N VAL A 100 3.97 -1.20 2.43
CA VAL A 100 3.72 -2.54 1.91
C VAL A 100 2.75 -2.55 0.73
N LEU A 101 1.83 -1.59 0.65
CA LEU A 101 0.82 -1.50 -0.41
C LEU A 101 1.40 -1.15 -1.79
N MET A 102 2.61 -0.61 -1.84
CA MET A 102 3.29 -0.33 -3.11
C MET A 102 3.77 -1.59 -3.83
N ILE A 103 3.87 -2.73 -3.13
CA ILE A 103 4.48 -3.96 -3.66
C ILE A 103 3.65 -4.52 -4.82
N GLY A 104 2.32 -4.64 -4.63
CA GLY A 104 1.41 -5.14 -5.66
C GLY A 104 1.53 -4.39 -6.98
N PRO A 105 1.33 -3.07 -7.00
CA PRO A 105 1.44 -2.30 -8.23
C PRO A 105 2.85 -2.27 -8.83
N LEU A 106 3.91 -2.21 -8.01
CA LEU A 106 5.28 -2.27 -8.52
C LEU A 106 5.59 -3.62 -9.17
N LEU A 107 5.17 -4.71 -8.54
CA LEU A 107 5.33 -6.06 -9.09
C LEU A 107 4.50 -6.23 -10.36
N GLY A 108 3.25 -5.77 -10.37
CA GLY A 108 2.35 -5.87 -11.51
C GLY A 108 2.81 -5.09 -12.74
N ARG A 109 3.38 -3.89 -12.54
CA ARG A 109 3.77 -3.02 -13.65
C ARG A 109 5.24 -3.13 -14.05
N PHE A 110 6.12 -3.33 -13.07
CA PHE A 110 7.58 -3.29 -13.28
C PHE A 110 8.25 -4.64 -13.05
N HIS A 111 7.47 -5.69 -12.75
CA HIS A 111 7.95 -7.05 -12.52
C HIS A 111 8.98 -7.17 -11.38
N ARG A 112 9.11 -6.12 -10.58
CA ARG A 112 9.99 -6.09 -9.41
C ARG A 112 9.43 -5.17 -8.32
N ALA A 113 9.66 -5.57 -7.08
CA ALA A 113 9.42 -4.75 -5.92
C ALA A 113 10.44 -5.07 -4.82
N THR A 114 10.66 -4.16 -3.89
CA THR A 114 11.50 -4.38 -2.71
C THR A 114 10.64 -4.24 -1.47
N ILE A 115 10.71 -5.23 -0.59
CA ILE A 115 10.05 -5.21 0.72
C ILE A 115 11.12 -4.98 1.77
N ALA A 116 11.07 -3.82 2.42
CA ALA A 116 11.71 -3.61 3.71
C ALA A 116 10.78 -4.11 4.83
N LYS A 117 11.33 -4.47 5.96
CA LYS A 117 10.51 -4.78 7.14
C LYS A 117 9.67 -3.55 7.52
N PRO A 118 8.35 -3.57 7.30
CA PRO A 118 7.54 -2.38 7.52
C PRO A 118 7.42 -2.07 9.00
N GLY A 119 7.58 -0.80 9.33
CA GLY A 119 7.41 -0.26 10.67
C GLY A 119 5.98 0.12 11.02
N GLY A 120 5.82 1.24 11.70
CA GLY A 120 4.55 1.78 12.19
C GLY A 120 4.31 1.45 13.67
N ASP A 121 3.09 1.66 14.13
CA ASP A 121 2.70 1.52 15.53
C ASP A 121 2.96 0.13 16.10
N LYS A 122 3.51 0.06 17.31
CA LYS A 122 3.79 -1.19 18.03
C LYS A 122 2.52 -1.71 18.72
N ILE A 123 1.50 -2.06 17.97
CA ILE A 123 0.21 -2.55 18.47
C ILE A 123 0.10 -4.08 18.50
N GLY A 124 1.21 -4.78 18.30
CA GLY A 124 1.28 -6.24 18.27
C GLY A 124 1.89 -6.79 16.98
N ARG A 125 1.96 -8.13 16.89
CA ARG A 125 2.49 -8.82 15.71
C ARG A 125 1.47 -8.71 14.56
N ARG A 126 1.87 -8.07 13.48
CA ARG A 126 1.07 -7.97 12.24
C ARG A 126 1.81 -8.69 11.12
N ARG A 127 1.28 -9.83 10.73
CA ARG A 127 1.85 -10.72 9.71
C ARG A 127 1.80 -10.08 8.32
N LEU A 128 2.69 -10.52 7.44
CA LEU A 128 2.71 -10.20 6.01
C LEU A 128 2.57 -11.47 5.16
N ASP A 129 2.31 -12.60 5.80
CA ASP A 129 2.28 -13.92 5.16
C ASP A 129 1.23 -13.95 4.04
N THR A 130 0.04 -13.36 4.27
CA THR A 130 -1.02 -13.26 3.26
C THR A 130 -0.56 -12.56 1.99
N HIS A 131 0.20 -11.45 2.12
CA HIS A 131 0.80 -10.79 0.95
C HIS A 131 1.75 -11.73 0.20
N PHE A 132 2.62 -12.43 0.95
CA PHE A 132 3.62 -13.32 0.37
C PHE A 132 2.97 -14.53 -0.33
N LEU A 133 1.96 -15.13 0.31
CA LEU A 133 1.20 -16.22 -0.28
C LEU A 133 0.51 -15.79 -1.59
N GLY A 134 -0.15 -14.63 -1.58
CA GLY A 134 -0.82 -14.11 -2.77
C GLY A 134 0.15 -13.85 -3.93
N PHE A 135 1.26 -13.16 -3.68
CA PHE A 135 2.27 -12.90 -4.73
C PHE A 135 2.93 -14.18 -5.26
N LYS A 136 3.23 -15.14 -4.36
CA LYS A 136 3.77 -16.44 -4.75
C LYS A 136 2.78 -17.20 -5.63
N SER A 137 1.49 -17.17 -5.30
CA SER A 137 0.43 -17.80 -6.11
C SER A 137 0.34 -17.18 -7.50
N LEU A 138 0.57 -15.88 -7.64
CA LEU A 138 0.67 -15.21 -8.93
C LEU A 138 1.98 -15.47 -9.68
N GLY A 139 2.92 -16.22 -9.11
CA GLY A 139 4.20 -16.60 -9.73
C GLY A 139 5.39 -15.72 -9.36
N ALA A 140 5.28 -14.88 -8.35
CA ALA A 140 6.42 -14.08 -7.88
C ALA A 140 7.45 -14.93 -7.11
N VAL A 141 8.73 -14.62 -7.33
CA VAL A 141 9.87 -15.22 -6.62
C VAL A 141 10.43 -14.20 -5.62
N PHE A 142 10.78 -14.70 -4.44
CA PHE A 142 11.34 -13.91 -3.35
C PHE A 142 12.83 -14.22 -3.19
N VAL A 143 13.65 -13.18 -3.21
CA VAL A 143 15.08 -13.27 -2.96
C VAL A 143 15.41 -12.41 -1.74
N LYS A 144 15.91 -13.04 -0.67
CA LYS A 144 16.36 -12.30 0.51
C LYS A 144 17.68 -11.60 0.22
N ASP A 145 17.75 -10.31 0.54
CA ASP A 145 19.01 -9.56 0.63
C ASP A 145 19.44 -9.52 2.11
N PRO A 146 20.42 -10.35 2.52
CA PRO A 146 20.82 -10.42 3.93
C PRO A 146 21.57 -9.18 4.41
N GLN A 147 22.18 -8.40 3.49
CA GLN A 147 22.93 -7.19 3.87
C GLN A 147 21.99 -6.04 4.25
N ARG A 148 20.81 -5.99 3.62
CA ARG A 148 19.82 -4.92 3.83
C ARG A 148 18.61 -5.35 4.66
N ASP A 149 18.53 -6.63 5.04
CA ASP A 149 17.35 -7.27 5.66
C ASP A 149 16.05 -6.96 4.89
N THR A 150 16.12 -7.06 3.56
CA THR A 150 15.00 -6.83 2.65
C THR A 150 14.71 -8.09 1.84
N TYR A 151 13.52 -8.14 1.25
CA TYR A 151 13.17 -9.11 0.22
C TYR A 151 12.97 -8.39 -1.10
N GLN A 152 13.62 -8.87 -2.15
CA GLN A 152 13.30 -8.50 -3.50
C GLN A 152 12.27 -9.48 -4.07
N LEU A 153 11.21 -8.96 -4.64
CA LEU A 153 10.23 -9.72 -5.39
C LEU A 153 10.48 -9.50 -6.87
N ARG A 154 10.41 -10.60 -7.62
CA ARG A 154 10.54 -10.57 -9.08
C ARG A 154 9.52 -11.53 -9.70
N ALA A 155 9.01 -11.18 -10.86
CA ALA A 155 8.20 -12.05 -11.67
C ALA A 155 8.52 -11.78 -13.15
N GLU A 156 8.79 -12.79 -13.95
CA GLU A 156 8.88 -12.59 -15.40
C GLU A 156 7.51 -12.20 -15.97
N GLN A 157 6.49 -12.90 -15.51
CA GLN A 157 5.10 -12.62 -15.81
C GLN A 157 4.22 -13.09 -14.64
N LEU A 158 3.34 -12.24 -14.19
CA LEU A 158 2.30 -12.66 -13.25
C LEU A 158 1.21 -13.43 -14.00
N LYS A 159 0.74 -14.51 -13.39
CA LYS A 159 -0.31 -15.38 -13.96
C LYS A 159 -1.49 -15.45 -13.01
N GLY A 160 -2.67 -15.25 -13.55
CA GLY A 160 -3.91 -15.43 -12.83
C GLY A 160 -4.07 -16.84 -12.30
N CYS A 161 -4.63 -16.98 -11.12
CA CYS A 161 -4.82 -18.27 -10.46
C CYS A 161 -6.02 -18.22 -9.51
N TYR A 162 -6.46 -19.40 -9.07
CA TYR A 162 -7.35 -19.52 -7.93
C TYR A 162 -6.51 -19.57 -6.66
N MET A 163 -6.81 -18.69 -5.69
CA MET A 163 -6.11 -18.67 -4.40
C MET A 163 -7.08 -18.53 -3.23
N LEU A 164 -6.73 -19.20 -2.14
CA LEU A 164 -7.36 -19.06 -0.84
C LEU A 164 -6.41 -18.30 0.08
N LEU A 165 -6.80 -17.11 0.55
CA LEU A 165 -6.02 -16.37 1.52
C LEU A 165 -6.14 -17.02 2.91
N ASP A 166 -5.06 -17.02 3.67
CA ASP A 166 -4.97 -17.60 5.01
C ASP A 166 -5.73 -16.76 6.08
N GLU A 167 -5.96 -15.48 5.77
CA GLU A 167 -6.82 -14.58 6.54
C GLU A 167 -7.50 -13.55 5.62
N ALA A 168 -8.63 -13.00 6.05
CA ALA A 168 -9.29 -11.89 5.36
C ALA A 168 -8.54 -10.57 5.64
N SER A 169 -7.28 -10.52 5.20
CA SER A 169 -6.41 -9.35 5.36
C SER A 169 -6.81 -8.25 4.40
N VAL A 170 -7.16 -7.06 4.91
CA VAL A 170 -7.53 -5.89 4.09
C VAL A 170 -6.38 -5.52 3.16
N THR A 171 -5.22 -5.21 3.74
CA THR A 171 -4.04 -4.79 2.97
C THR A 171 -3.48 -5.92 2.11
N GLY A 172 -3.61 -7.19 2.56
CA GLY A 172 -3.23 -8.36 1.78
C GLY A 172 -4.08 -8.50 0.53
N THR A 173 -5.40 -8.40 0.68
CA THR A 173 -6.37 -8.46 -0.42
C THR A 173 -6.11 -7.35 -1.43
N ALA A 174 -6.07 -6.08 -0.99
CA ALA A 174 -5.83 -4.93 -1.86
C ALA A 174 -4.51 -5.07 -2.65
N ASN A 175 -3.46 -5.49 -1.98
CA ASN A 175 -2.14 -5.63 -2.58
C ASN A 175 -2.10 -6.74 -3.64
N VAL A 176 -2.76 -7.87 -3.37
CA VAL A 176 -2.90 -8.97 -4.33
C VAL A 176 -3.75 -8.55 -5.53
N ILE A 177 -4.87 -7.85 -5.31
CA ILE A 177 -5.70 -7.29 -6.39
C ILE A 177 -4.85 -6.38 -7.28
N MET A 178 -4.10 -5.43 -6.70
CA MET A 178 -3.25 -4.50 -7.46
C MET A 178 -2.19 -5.23 -8.31
N ALA A 179 -1.66 -6.37 -7.86
CA ALA A 179 -0.78 -7.20 -8.69
C ALA A 179 -1.56 -7.98 -9.76
N ALA A 180 -2.70 -8.55 -9.39
CA ALA A 180 -3.51 -9.42 -10.24
C ALA A 180 -4.11 -8.71 -11.46
N VAL A 181 -4.43 -7.41 -11.37
CA VAL A 181 -4.95 -6.63 -12.52
C VAL A 181 -3.95 -6.52 -13.68
N LYS A 182 -2.68 -6.81 -13.45
CA LYS A 182 -1.62 -6.87 -14.47
C LYS A 182 -1.20 -8.30 -14.79
N ALA A 183 -1.80 -9.31 -14.16
CA ALA A 183 -1.52 -10.72 -14.43
C ALA A 183 -2.21 -11.19 -15.71
N GLN A 184 -1.62 -12.17 -16.37
CA GLN A 184 -2.22 -12.84 -17.52
C GLN A 184 -3.29 -13.83 -17.06
N GLY A 185 -4.47 -13.77 -17.63
CA GLY A 185 -5.60 -14.66 -17.32
C GLY A 185 -6.46 -14.13 -16.16
N THR A 186 -7.22 -15.01 -15.55
CA THR A 186 -8.18 -14.67 -14.49
C THR A 186 -7.62 -15.05 -13.12
N THR A 187 -7.79 -14.16 -12.14
CA THR A 187 -7.49 -14.42 -10.74
C THR A 187 -8.78 -14.49 -9.92
N THR A 188 -8.94 -15.56 -9.16
CA THR A 188 -10.03 -15.70 -8.20
C THR A 188 -9.44 -15.74 -6.79
N ILE A 189 -9.84 -14.80 -5.96
CA ILE A 189 -9.37 -14.68 -4.58
C ILE A 189 -10.51 -15.12 -3.66
N TYR A 190 -10.29 -16.19 -2.92
CA TYR A 190 -11.22 -16.65 -1.89
C TYR A 190 -10.77 -16.17 -0.52
N HIS A 191 -11.71 -15.93 0.40
CA HIS A 191 -11.46 -15.36 1.72
C HIS A 191 -10.81 -13.96 1.64
N ALA A 192 -11.20 -13.19 0.62
CA ALA A 192 -10.81 -11.79 0.49
C ALA A 192 -11.49 -10.93 1.57
N ALA A 193 -10.84 -9.84 1.95
CA ALA A 193 -11.46 -8.79 2.75
C ALA A 193 -12.62 -8.13 1.97
N CYS A 194 -13.59 -7.58 2.67
CA CYS A 194 -14.83 -7.05 2.07
C CYS A 194 -15.14 -5.61 2.49
N GLU A 195 -14.14 -4.83 2.86
CA GLU A 195 -14.30 -3.42 3.13
C GLU A 195 -14.85 -2.69 1.89
N PRO A 196 -15.69 -1.63 2.06
CA PRO A 196 -16.39 -0.97 0.96
C PRO A 196 -15.49 -0.41 -0.15
N TYR A 197 -14.22 -0.20 0.13
CA TYR A 197 -13.21 0.34 -0.81
C TYR A 197 -12.35 -0.74 -1.50
N ILE A 198 -12.60 -2.02 -1.23
CA ILE A 198 -11.90 -3.14 -1.89
C ILE A 198 -12.51 -3.47 -3.27
N PRO A 199 -13.85 -3.50 -3.44
CA PRO A 199 -14.49 -3.75 -4.74
C PRO A 199 -14.20 -2.69 -5.79
#